data_1cedba5d43219a6dae03d1a453f9ba76
#
_entry.id   1cedba5d43219a6dae03d1a453f9ba76
#
_cell.length_a   1.000
_cell.length_b   1.000
_cell.length_c   1.000
_cell.angle_alpha   90.00
_cell.angle_beta   90.00
_cell.angle_gamma   90.00
#
_symmetry.space_group_name_H-M   'P 1'
#
loop_
_entity.id
_entity.type
_entity.pdbx_description
1 polymer ?
#
loop_
_entity_poly.entity_id
_entity_poly.type
_entity_poly.pdbx_seq_one_letter_code
_entity_poly.pdbx_strand_id
1 'polypeptide(L)'
;IPKLPYYREQEQNHYAYFSKEGAAALKAMALLYAASPLFNGNKMMADMKNKQGERLFPEYDRNKWKTAAEAADEALKIAEEGGKELVQGSTVWPTSMLNTIRNIQQSCLDYDYANKEALLCVRHQRFTPPVFYHFRVPEEDQDYYDQFRIGGFGASMKMVEMFYTEHGLPLSEDKQWVASRYEKSRENDERYRNVVPLNEEVLSLHLRREPRFYADIAAHGTYWYKKTVGGGNEPLYCNCLQGQRMGTSSKNYDIQTPQNLTGYYIKKFDNADVAFKDYYSNSTSESGDILLRLPDLLLASAEAWNEYLDKPDDRVYAPLDRVRVRAGIDKVRDAWNNYARNPQKVTTQAGMREIIRQEWNIEFAFEGRRFYNLRRWMTAHEELNTPLYGWNILGDTEERFFNNYTKPIVVWKKRSFTAPRDYLFPIGSEEVMISGCVQNPDW
;
A
#
# COMPACT_ATOMS: atom_id res chain seq x y z
N ILE A 1 -7.36 27.71 6.61
CA ILE A 1 -7.02 27.23 5.26
C ILE A 1 -6.91 28.41 4.28
N PRO A 2 -7.87 29.38 4.18
CA PRO A 2 -7.82 30.45 3.16
C PRO A 2 -6.57 31.34 3.19
N LYS A 3 -5.91 31.44 4.34
CA LYS A 3 -4.71 32.29 4.54
C LYS A 3 -3.39 31.55 4.30
N LEU A 4 -3.43 30.24 4.08
CA LEU A 4 -2.23 29.44 3.79
C LEU A 4 -1.84 29.59 2.33
N PRO A 5 -0.54 29.65 1.99
CA PRO A 5 -0.07 29.62 0.61
C PRO A 5 -0.28 28.22 0.01
N TYR A 6 -0.34 28.15 -1.31
CA TYR A 6 -0.17 26.89 -2.00
C TYR A 6 1.25 26.37 -1.85
N TYR A 7 1.42 25.05 -1.92
CA TYR A 7 2.75 24.40 -1.83
C TYR A 7 3.76 25.00 -2.83
N ARG A 8 3.34 25.25 -4.06
CA ARG A 8 4.16 25.85 -5.12
C ARG A 8 4.60 27.30 -4.85
N GLU A 9 3.93 27.99 -3.93
CA GLU A 9 4.22 29.37 -3.54
C GLU A 9 5.18 29.45 -2.34
N GLN A 10 5.51 28.29 -1.75
CA GLN A 10 6.46 28.21 -0.64
C GLN A 10 7.89 28.29 -1.15
N GLU A 11 8.78 28.82 -0.34
CA GLU A 11 10.22 28.80 -0.61
C GLU A 11 10.73 27.36 -0.59
N GLN A 12 11.77 27.07 -1.38
CA GLN A 12 12.31 25.73 -1.61
C GLN A 12 12.70 24.96 -0.32
N ASN A 13 12.98 25.67 0.77
CA ASN A 13 13.30 25.06 2.07
C ASN A 13 12.09 24.85 3.00
N HIS A 14 10.88 25.18 2.56
CA HIS A 14 9.66 25.17 3.37
C HIS A 14 8.65 24.10 2.97
N TYR A 15 9.03 23.15 2.13
CA TYR A 15 8.14 22.10 1.62
C TYR A 15 7.51 21.18 2.68
N ALA A 16 8.05 21.16 3.91
CA ALA A 16 7.46 20.45 5.05
C ALA A 16 6.49 21.31 5.91
N TYR A 17 6.28 22.56 5.53
CA TYR A 17 5.32 23.41 6.22
C TYR A 17 3.90 23.17 5.68
N PHE A 18 2.90 23.46 6.50
CA PHE A 18 1.52 23.35 6.08
C PHE A 18 1.24 24.26 4.88
N SER A 19 0.81 23.62 3.80
CA SER A 19 0.25 24.30 2.63
C SER A 19 -1.27 24.32 2.69
N LYS A 20 -1.89 25.06 1.78
CA LYS A 20 -3.34 25.11 1.64
C LYS A 20 -3.91 23.73 1.30
N GLU A 21 -3.23 22.99 0.38
CA GLU A 21 -3.59 21.64 -0.01
C GLU A 21 -3.45 20.65 1.13
N GLY A 22 -2.33 20.71 1.87
CA GLY A 22 -2.08 19.83 3.01
C GLY A 22 -3.10 20.01 4.14
N ALA A 23 -3.45 21.28 4.44
CA ALA A 23 -4.47 21.58 5.46
C ALA A 23 -5.88 21.14 5.01
N ALA A 24 -6.23 21.30 3.74
CA ALA A 24 -7.49 20.82 3.17
C ALA A 24 -7.57 19.29 3.19
N ALA A 25 -6.48 18.61 2.82
CA ALA A 25 -6.38 17.16 2.86
C ALA A 25 -6.54 16.63 4.30
N LEU A 26 -5.86 17.23 5.27
CA LEU A 26 -5.99 16.83 6.68
C LEU A 26 -7.43 17.02 7.18
N LYS A 27 -8.11 18.12 6.83
CA LYS A 27 -9.53 18.34 7.14
C LYS A 27 -10.41 17.22 6.57
N ALA A 28 -10.22 16.88 5.28
CA ALA A 28 -11.00 15.84 4.61
C ALA A 28 -10.80 14.47 5.29
N MET A 29 -9.55 14.11 5.59
CA MET A 29 -9.24 12.84 6.27
C MET A 29 -9.82 12.79 7.70
N ALA A 30 -9.76 13.87 8.46
CA ALA A 30 -10.38 13.92 9.78
C ALA A 30 -11.90 13.71 9.73
N LEU A 31 -12.58 14.31 8.73
CA LEU A 31 -14.01 14.13 8.52
C LEU A 31 -14.37 12.72 8.04
N LEU A 32 -13.53 12.10 7.19
CA LEU A 32 -13.68 10.71 6.79
C LEU A 32 -13.59 9.76 8.01
N TYR A 33 -12.63 9.99 8.90
CA TYR A 33 -12.53 9.22 10.14
C TYR A 33 -13.75 9.42 11.04
N ALA A 34 -14.22 10.66 11.22
CA ALA A 34 -15.42 10.97 12.00
C ALA A 34 -16.71 10.36 11.44
N ALA A 35 -16.75 10.12 10.11
CA ALA A 35 -17.86 9.45 9.43
C ALA A 35 -17.76 7.91 9.48
N SER A 36 -16.55 7.37 9.72
CA SER A 36 -16.29 5.93 9.66
C SER A 36 -16.89 5.15 10.85
N PRO A 37 -17.16 3.85 10.70
CA PRO A 37 -17.86 3.02 11.71
C PRO A 37 -17.28 3.06 13.13
N LEU A 38 -15.96 3.28 13.27
CA LEU A 38 -15.32 3.42 14.59
C LEU A 38 -15.91 4.60 15.39
N PHE A 39 -16.20 5.73 14.72
CA PHE A 39 -16.65 6.99 15.34
C PHE A 39 -18.08 7.39 15.00
N ASN A 40 -18.78 6.59 14.18
CA ASN A 40 -20.12 6.90 13.72
C ASN A 40 -21.02 5.67 13.86
N GLY A 41 -21.72 5.57 14.96
CA GLY A 41 -22.62 4.45 15.26
C GLY A 41 -21.91 3.19 15.75
N ASN A 42 -20.79 3.33 16.44
CA ASN A 42 -20.03 2.20 16.98
C ASN A 42 -20.80 1.48 18.11
N LYS A 43 -21.33 0.31 17.79
CA LYS A 43 -22.12 -0.50 18.73
C LYS A 43 -21.27 -1.10 19.86
N MET A 44 -19.98 -1.39 19.62
CA MET A 44 -19.11 -1.98 20.65
C MET A 44 -18.74 -0.98 21.76
N MET A 45 -18.86 0.33 21.48
CA MET A 45 -18.52 1.41 22.42
C MET A 45 -19.72 2.30 22.73
N ALA A 46 -20.94 1.86 22.44
CA ALA A 46 -22.16 2.65 22.57
C ALA A 46 -22.44 3.11 24.01
N ASP A 47 -22.01 2.33 25.00
CA ASP A 47 -22.24 2.61 26.43
C ASP A 47 -21.10 3.39 27.08
N MET A 48 -20.03 3.71 26.32
CA MET A 48 -18.92 4.48 26.83
C MET A 48 -19.32 5.94 27.06
N LYS A 49 -19.13 6.42 28.28
CA LYS A 49 -19.53 7.77 28.72
C LYS A 49 -18.37 8.48 29.39
N ASN A 50 -18.34 9.81 29.29
CA ASN A 50 -17.47 10.64 30.13
C ASN A 50 -17.93 10.69 31.60
N LYS A 51 -17.19 11.37 32.46
CA LYS A 51 -17.55 11.51 33.88
C LYS A 51 -18.87 12.28 34.11
N GLN A 52 -19.33 13.06 33.16
CA GLN A 52 -20.59 13.78 33.16
C GLN A 52 -21.77 12.96 32.71
N GLY A 53 -21.52 11.69 32.28
CA GLY A 53 -22.55 10.78 31.78
C GLY A 53 -22.90 10.97 30.31
N GLU A 54 -22.17 11.80 29.57
CA GLU A 54 -22.36 12.03 28.14
C GLU A 54 -21.71 10.90 27.32
N ARG A 55 -22.38 10.46 26.27
CA ARG A 55 -21.86 9.42 25.37
C ARG A 55 -20.67 9.92 24.58
N LEU A 56 -19.58 9.14 24.56
CA LEU A 56 -18.35 9.47 23.81
C LEU A 56 -18.44 9.02 22.36
N PHE A 57 -19.21 7.97 22.06
CA PHE A 57 -19.45 7.49 20.70
C PHE A 57 -20.91 7.76 20.31
N PRO A 58 -21.14 8.67 19.34
CA PRO A 58 -22.49 9.07 18.93
C PRO A 58 -23.21 7.97 18.17
N GLU A 59 -24.50 8.11 18.02
CA GLU A 59 -25.30 7.30 17.12
C GLU A 59 -24.94 7.55 15.66
N TYR A 60 -25.34 6.60 14.80
CA TYR A 60 -25.05 6.72 13.37
C TYR A 60 -25.75 7.92 12.75
N ASP A 61 -24.99 8.76 12.07
CA ASP A 61 -25.47 9.87 11.26
C ASP A 61 -24.93 9.77 9.84
N ARG A 62 -25.82 9.50 8.88
CA ARG A 62 -25.50 9.41 7.45
C ARG A 62 -24.89 10.71 6.89
N ASN A 63 -25.28 11.86 7.44
CA ASN A 63 -24.80 13.16 6.93
C ASN A 63 -23.31 13.39 7.20
N LYS A 64 -22.70 12.70 8.15
CA LYS A 64 -21.25 12.74 8.33
C LYS A 64 -20.52 12.26 7.08
N TRP A 65 -21.04 11.24 6.39
CA TRP A 65 -20.47 10.76 5.14
C TRP A 65 -20.57 11.81 4.02
N LYS A 66 -21.71 12.51 3.93
CA LYS A 66 -21.88 13.64 2.99
C LYS A 66 -20.86 14.74 3.28
N THR A 67 -20.72 15.14 4.54
CA THR A 67 -19.75 16.16 4.95
C THR A 67 -18.31 15.75 4.62
N ALA A 68 -17.97 14.49 4.82
CA ALA A 68 -16.65 13.96 4.46
C ALA A 68 -16.42 13.97 2.94
N ALA A 69 -17.43 13.57 2.16
CA ALA A 69 -17.37 13.56 0.70
C ALA A 69 -17.19 14.97 0.12
N GLU A 70 -18.00 15.92 0.56
CA GLU A 70 -17.90 17.33 0.14
C GLU A 70 -16.55 17.95 0.53
N ALA A 71 -16.00 17.59 1.69
CA ALA A 71 -14.69 18.05 2.12
C ALA A 71 -13.55 17.43 1.30
N ALA A 72 -13.68 16.16 0.89
CA ALA A 72 -12.71 15.52 0.01
C ALA A 72 -12.73 16.15 -1.39
N ASP A 73 -13.91 16.43 -1.95
CA ASP A 73 -14.07 17.11 -3.24
C ASP A 73 -13.52 18.54 -3.20
N GLU A 74 -13.78 19.29 -2.11
CA GLU A 74 -13.20 20.64 -1.89
C GLU A 74 -11.66 20.55 -1.84
N ALA A 75 -11.11 19.57 -1.10
CA ALA A 75 -9.68 19.39 -1.00
C ALA A 75 -9.03 18.98 -2.32
N LEU A 76 -9.68 18.12 -3.12
CA LEU A 76 -9.25 17.77 -4.47
C LEU A 76 -9.16 19.01 -5.36
N LYS A 77 -10.21 19.83 -5.36
CA LYS A 77 -10.22 21.08 -6.13
C LYS A 77 -9.08 22.02 -5.72
N ILE A 78 -8.86 22.21 -4.41
CA ILE A 78 -7.76 23.04 -3.89
C ILE A 78 -6.41 22.45 -4.32
N ALA A 79 -6.23 21.12 -4.25
CA ALA A 79 -5.00 20.48 -4.67
C ALA A 79 -4.71 20.68 -6.17
N GLU A 80 -5.71 20.51 -7.01
CA GLU A 80 -5.60 20.71 -8.46
C GLU A 80 -5.33 22.17 -8.83
N GLU A 81 -6.00 23.12 -8.19
CA GLU A 81 -5.68 24.56 -8.31
C GLU A 81 -4.24 24.86 -7.87
N GLY A 82 -3.72 24.13 -6.88
CA GLY A 82 -2.33 24.17 -6.43
C GLY A 82 -1.34 23.52 -7.40
N GLY A 83 -1.80 22.89 -8.47
CA GLY A 83 -0.97 22.20 -9.46
C GLY A 83 -0.64 20.77 -9.10
N LYS A 84 -1.38 20.16 -8.14
CA LYS A 84 -1.22 18.75 -7.77
C LYS A 84 -1.92 17.85 -8.79
N GLU A 85 -1.23 16.80 -9.20
CA GLU A 85 -1.74 15.82 -10.15
C GLU A 85 -1.14 14.43 -9.86
N LEU A 86 -1.76 13.37 -10.38
CA LEU A 86 -1.21 12.02 -10.28
C LEU A 86 0.06 11.90 -11.12
N VAL A 87 1.09 11.28 -10.57
CA VAL A 87 2.34 11.01 -11.29
C VAL A 87 2.08 10.00 -12.39
N GLN A 88 2.27 10.44 -13.63
CA GLN A 88 2.03 9.64 -14.83
C GLN A 88 2.83 10.20 -16.02
N GLY A 89 2.79 9.48 -17.15
CA GLY A 89 3.37 9.98 -18.40
C GLY A 89 4.88 9.75 -18.55
N SER A 90 5.50 8.91 -17.72
CA SER A 90 6.89 8.50 -17.94
C SER A 90 7.04 7.79 -19.29
N THR A 91 8.11 8.08 -20.00
CA THR A 91 8.52 7.44 -21.25
C THR A 91 9.99 7.05 -21.24
N VAL A 92 10.60 7.05 -20.05
CA VAL A 92 12.06 6.88 -19.87
C VAL A 92 12.47 5.42 -20.05
N TRP A 93 11.61 4.47 -19.68
CA TRP A 93 11.90 3.04 -19.72
C TRP A 93 11.35 2.36 -20.99
N PRO A 94 11.90 1.19 -21.38
CA PRO A 94 11.66 0.59 -22.69
C PRO A 94 10.21 0.16 -22.99
N THR A 95 9.40 -0.09 -21.97
CA THR A 95 8.01 -0.57 -22.15
C THR A 95 7.00 0.28 -21.41
N SER A 96 5.76 0.28 -21.88
CA SER A 96 4.65 0.99 -21.18
C SER A 96 4.43 0.45 -19.77
N MET A 97 4.53 -0.86 -19.57
CA MET A 97 4.45 -1.51 -18.26
C MET A 97 5.51 -0.96 -17.31
N LEU A 98 6.78 -0.93 -17.73
CA LEU A 98 7.86 -0.39 -16.91
C LEU A 98 7.69 1.10 -16.61
N ASN A 99 7.22 1.89 -17.57
CA ASN A 99 6.93 3.30 -17.34
C ASN A 99 5.79 3.52 -16.33
N THR A 100 4.75 2.67 -16.37
CA THR A 100 3.70 2.68 -15.34
C THR A 100 4.26 2.31 -13.96
N ILE A 101 5.09 1.27 -13.87
CA ILE A 101 5.79 0.88 -12.63
C ILE A 101 6.63 2.06 -12.09
N ARG A 102 7.38 2.74 -12.95
CA ARG A 102 8.18 3.90 -12.57
C ARG A 102 7.31 5.03 -12.00
N ASN A 103 6.18 5.35 -12.64
CA ASN A 103 5.23 6.36 -12.14
C ASN A 103 4.71 5.99 -10.75
N ILE A 104 4.35 4.72 -10.52
CA ILE A 104 3.88 4.23 -9.22
C ILE A 104 4.96 4.38 -8.16
N GLN A 105 6.20 3.97 -8.44
CA GLN A 105 7.31 4.09 -7.50
C GLN A 105 7.61 5.55 -7.18
N GLN A 106 7.68 6.42 -8.19
CA GLN A 106 7.97 7.85 -7.98
C GLN A 106 6.89 8.58 -7.18
N SER A 107 5.63 8.15 -7.25
CA SER A 107 4.55 8.76 -6.48
C SER A 107 4.76 8.70 -4.95
N CYS A 108 5.65 7.82 -4.48
CA CYS A 108 5.91 7.58 -3.06
C CYS A 108 7.32 8.01 -2.61
N LEU A 109 8.24 8.34 -3.56
CA LEU A 109 9.65 8.52 -3.25
C LEU A 109 10.04 9.95 -2.95
N ASP A 110 9.60 10.86 -3.79
CA ASP A 110 10.01 12.25 -3.72
C ASP A 110 9.02 13.04 -2.87
N TYR A 111 9.45 13.47 -1.70
CA TYR A 111 8.67 14.30 -0.78
C TYR A 111 8.84 15.80 -1.04
N ASP A 112 9.66 16.15 -2.04
CA ASP A 112 10.01 17.52 -2.39
C ASP A 112 9.06 18.14 -3.44
N TYR A 113 9.44 19.30 -3.94
CA TYR A 113 8.70 20.04 -4.98
C TYR A 113 8.40 19.23 -6.24
N ALA A 114 9.22 18.21 -6.55
CA ALA A 114 9.06 17.40 -7.74
C ALA A 114 7.88 16.44 -7.64
N ASN A 115 7.48 16.05 -6.42
CA ASN A 115 6.35 15.13 -6.26
C ASN A 115 5.01 15.87 -6.35
N LYS A 116 4.36 15.70 -7.50
CA LYS A 116 3.06 16.31 -7.79
C LYS A 116 1.89 15.71 -7.00
N GLU A 117 2.04 14.50 -6.45
CA GLU A 117 1.00 13.86 -5.62
C GLU A 117 1.06 14.27 -4.15
N ALA A 118 2.21 14.64 -3.63
CA ALA A 118 2.40 14.91 -2.22
C ALA A 118 1.60 16.14 -1.76
N LEU A 119 0.80 15.96 -0.70
CA LEU A 119 -0.06 17.01 -0.11
C LEU A 119 0.43 17.43 1.27
N LEU A 120 0.93 16.48 2.05
CA LEU A 120 1.47 16.71 3.38
C LEU A 120 2.66 15.79 3.60
N CYS A 121 3.80 16.37 3.96
CA CYS A 121 5.06 15.66 4.19
C CYS A 121 5.60 15.98 5.59
N VAL A 122 6.43 15.05 6.11
CA VAL A 122 7.27 15.27 7.29
C VAL A 122 8.72 15.18 6.88
N ARG A 123 9.52 16.14 7.32
CA ARG A 123 10.95 16.17 7.07
C ARG A 123 11.71 15.42 8.15
N HIS A 124 12.67 14.59 7.75
CA HIS A 124 13.61 13.93 8.63
C HIS A 124 15.05 14.38 8.34
N GLN A 125 15.89 14.46 9.36
CA GLN A 125 17.29 14.85 9.19
C GLN A 125 18.20 13.70 8.75
N ARG A 126 17.77 12.45 8.91
CA ARG A 126 18.51 11.27 8.48
C ARG A 126 17.51 10.21 8.07
N PHE A 127 17.69 9.69 6.90
CA PHE A 127 16.90 8.60 6.37
C PHE A 127 17.82 7.46 5.93
N THR A 128 17.60 6.29 6.50
CA THR A 128 18.04 5.05 5.89
C THR A 128 16.86 4.55 5.07
N PRO A 129 16.97 4.50 3.74
CA PRO A 129 15.84 4.05 2.93
C PRO A 129 15.29 2.73 3.46
N PRO A 130 13.97 2.57 3.61
CA PRO A 130 13.36 1.31 4.05
C PRO A 130 13.81 0.12 3.20
N VAL A 131 14.22 0.37 1.98
CA VAL A 131 14.74 -0.61 1.05
C VAL A 131 15.93 -1.41 1.62
N PHE A 132 16.78 -0.82 2.45
CA PHE A 132 17.90 -1.53 3.10
C PHE A 132 17.45 -2.55 4.14
N TYR A 133 16.25 -2.40 4.67
CA TYR A 133 15.67 -3.35 5.62
C TYR A 133 14.90 -4.48 4.93
N HIS A 134 14.77 -4.45 3.59
CA HIS A 134 13.80 -5.27 2.89
C HIS A 134 14.38 -6.41 2.08
N PHE A 135 15.66 -6.37 1.68
CA PHE A 135 16.24 -7.41 0.86
C PHE A 135 17.77 -7.49 1.01
N ARG A 136 18.29 -8.64 0.60
CA ARG A 136 19.71 -8.89 0.54
C ARG A 136 20.28 -8.28 -0.75
N VAL A 137 21.30 -7.43 -0.60
CA VAL A 137 21.98 -6.82 -1.74
C VAL A 137 22.75 -7.86 -2.55
N PRO A 138 22.84 -7.73 -3.89
CA PRO A 138 23.63 -8.61 -4.74
C PRO A 138 25.10 -8.72 -4.32
N GLU A 139 25.75 -9.87 -4.61
CA GLU A 139 27.16 -10.14 -4.25
C GLU A 139 28.14 -9.09 -4.72
N GLU A 140 27.89 -8.46 -5.85
CA GLU A 140 28.75 -7.40 -6.43
C GLU A 140 28.80 -6.14 -5.55
N ASP A 141 27.84 -5.98 -4.65
CA ASP A 141 27.75 -4.88 -3.70
C ASP A 141 27.98 -5.36 -2.24
N GLN A 142 28.36 -6.64 -2.02
CA GLN A 142 28.38 -7.28 -0.69
C GLN A 142 29.38 -6.68 0.26
N ASP A 143 30.58 -6.32 -0.20
CA ASP A 143 31.67 -5.85 0.66
C ASP A 143 31.34 -4.55 1.40
N TYR A 144 30.42 -3.77 0.85
CA TYR A 144 30.01 -2.50 1.43
C TYR A 144 28.79 -2.61 2.38
N TYR A 145 27.97 -3.67 2.23
CA TYR A 145 26.64 -3.75 2.85
C TYR A 145 26.44 -4.92 3.83
N ASP A 146 27.48 -5.65 4.20
CA ASP A 146 27.39 -6.77 5.16
C ASP A 146 26.78 -6.37 6.52
N GLN A 147 26.84 -5.10 6.86
CA GLN A 147 26.29 -4.55 8.10
C GLN A 147 24.78 -4.26 8.04
N PHE A 148 24.17 -4.22 6.85
CA PHE A 148 22.78 -3.80 6.65
C PHE A 148 21.87 -4.87 6.04
N ARG A 149 22.28 -6.12 6.06
CA ARG A 149 21.54 -7.29 5.54
C ARG A 149 20.34 -7.66 6.40
N ILE A 150 19.47 -6.72 6.69
CA ILE A 150 18.30 -6.97 7.52
C ILE A 150 17.09 -7.16 6.59
N GLY A 151 16.96 -8.31 5.96
CA GLY A 151 15.75 -8.68 5.23
C GLY A 151 14.53 -8.90 6.16
N GLY A 152 14.33 -8.00 7.14
CA GLY A 152 13.35 -8.18 8.21
C GLY A 152 11.89 -7.92 7.84
N PHE A 153 11.64 -7.29 6.70
CA PHE A 153 10.29 -6.94 6.26
C PHE A 153 9.89 -7.74 5.03
N GLY A 154 8.76 -8.41 5.11
CA GLY A 154 8.20 -9.19 4.01
C GLY A 154 6.72 -8.91 3.78
N ALA A 155 6.29 -9.01 2.52
CA ALA A 155 4.88 -8.98 2.19
C ALA A 155 4.25 -10.32 2.59
N SER A 156 3.10 -10.29 3.27
CA SER A 156 2.35 -11.52 3.56
C SER A 156 1.70 -12.05 2.28
N MET A 157 1.45 -13.37 2.22
CA MET A 157 0.70 -13.99 1.12
C MET A 157 -0.64 -13.29 0.88
N LYS A 158 -1.34 -12.90 1.96
CA LYS A 158 -2.60 -12.16 1.85
C LYS A 158 -2.43 -10.84 1.08
N MET A 159 -1.34 -10.12 1.30
CA MET A 159 -1.07 -8.88 0.56
C MET A 159 -0.75 -9.18 -0.90
N VAL A 160 0.06 -10.20 -1.17
CA VAL A 160 0.40 -10.64 -2.53
C VAL A 160 -0.85 -11.04 -3.32
N GLU A 161 -1.76 -11.79 -2.72
CA GLU A 161 -3.02 -12.20 -3.36
C GLU A 161 -4.04 -11.05 -3.49
N MET A 162 -3.89 -9.98 -2.72
CA MET A 162 -4.78 -8.82 -2.75
C MET A 162 -4.59 -7.95 -3.99
N PHE A 163 -3.37 -7.87 -4.55
CA PHE A 163 -3.14 -7.18 -5.81
C PHE A 163 -4.00 -7.77 -6.91
N TYR A 164 -4.44 -6.94 -7.86
CA TYR A 164 -5.32 -7.36 -8.94
C TYR A 164 -4.61 -8.18 -10.03
N THR A 165 -5.41 -8.83 -10.86
CA THR A 165 -5.02 -9.34 -12.17
C THR A 165 -4.72 -8.17 -13.13
N GLU A 166 -4.21 -8.50 -14.32
CA GLU A 166 -4.02 -7.51 -15.41
C GLU A 166 -5.31 -6.77 -15.80
N HIS A 167 -6.48 -7.37 -15.55
CA HIS A 167 -7.78 -6.77 -15.80
C HIS A 167 -8.28 -5.86 -14.66
N GLY A 168 -7.47 -5.66 -13.61
CA GLY A 168 -7.86 -4.84 -12.46
C GLY A 168 -8.96 -5.46 -11.60
N LEU A 169 -8.99 -6.77 -11.48
CA LEU A 169 -9.95 -7.55 -10.69
C LEU A 169 -9.27 -8.38 -9.60
N PRO A 170 -9.94 -8.65 -8.48
CA PRO A 170 -9.50 -9.66 -7.53
C PRO A 170 -9.31 -11.03 -8.21
N LEU A 171 -8.32 -11.80 -7.78
CA LEU A 171 -8.00 -13.11 -8.35
C LEU A 171 -9.23 -14.06 -8.41
N SER A 172 -10.09 -14.01 -7.41
CA SER A 172 -11.29 -14.84 -7.33
C SER A 172 -12.42 -14.39 -8.26
N GLU A 173 -12.42 -13.13 -8.67
CA GLU A 173 -13.50 -12.54 -9.48
C GLU A 173 -13.20 -12.57 -10.99
N ASP A 174 -11.95 -12.66 -11.38
CA ASP A 174 -11.56 -12.68 -12.80
C ASP A 174 -11.87 -14.03 -13.44
N LYS A 175 -12.67 -14.04 -14.52
CA LYS A 175 -13.03 -15.25 -15.28
C LYS A 175 -11.84 -15.89 -15.96
N GLN A 176 -10.87 -15.09 -16.36
CA GLN A 176 -9.70 -15.52 -17.12
C GLN A 176 -8.53 -15.94 -16.23
N TRP A 177 -8.62 -15.66 -14.93
CA TRP A 177 -7.60 -16.04 -13.98
C TRP A 177 -7.58 -17.55 -13.76
N VAL A 178 -6.38 -18.13 -13.78
CA VAL A 178 -6.16 -19.57 -13.65
C VAL A 178 -6.48 -20.02 -12.24
N ALA A 179 -7.28 -21.07 -12.09
CA ALA A 179 -7.65 -21.64 -10.79
C ALA A 179 -6.45 -22.19 -10.02
N SER A 180 -5.44 -22.70 -10.73
CA SER A 180 -4.22 -23.31 -10.19
C SER A 180 -3.09 -22.30 -10.00
N ARG A 181 -3.35 -21.22 -9.25
CA ARG A 181 -2.40 -20.10 -9.05
C ARG A 181 -1.05 -20.49 -8.42
N TYR A 182 -0.96 -21.65 -7.81
CA TYR A 182 0.29 -22.16 -7.22
C TYR A 182 1.05 -23.14 -8.12
N GLU A 183 0.53 -23.44 -9.29
CA GLU A 183 1.24 -24.22 -10.30
C GLU A 183 2.14 -23.31 -11.15
N LYS A 184 3.06 -23.92 -11.88
CA LYS A 184 3.91 -23.23 -12.85
C LYS A 184 3.15 -22.95 -14.15
N SER A 185 3.46 -21.83 -14.76
CA SER A 185 2.98 -21.43 -16.08
C SER A 185 4.04 -20.62 -16.81
N ARG A 186 3.83 -20.35 -18.09
CA ARG A 186 4.75 -19.57 -18.92
C ARG A 186 4.06 -18.32 -19.41
N GLU A 187 4.78 -17.21 -19.36
CA GLU A 187 4.36 -15.95 -19.99
C GLU A 187 5.03 -15.84 -21.36
N ASN A 188 4.27 -15.47 -22.37
CA ASN A 188 4.76 -15.26 -23.73
C ASN A 188 4.38 -13.88 -24.30
N ASP A 189 3.67 -13.07 -23.53
CA ASP A 189 3.27 -11.73 -23.94
C ASP A 189 4.42 -10.74 -23.72
N GLU A 190 4.86 -10.11 -24.80
CA GLU A 190 5.96 -9.12 -24.80
C GLU A 190 5.72 -7.90 -23.89
N ARG A 191 4.46 -7.63 -23.50
CA ARG A 191 4.16 -6.59 -22.52
C ARG A 191 4.83 -6.83 -21.17
N TYR A 192 5.06 -8.09 -20.81
CA TYR A 192 5.63 -8.51 -19.53
C TYR A 192 7.15 -8.72 -19.56
N ARG A 193 7.80 -8.57 -20.73
CA ARG A 193 9.27 -8.63 -20.75
C ARG A 193 9.86 -7.64 -19.77
N ASN A 194 10.93 -7.95 -19.12
CA ASN A 194 11.60 -7.15 -18.08
C ASN A 194 10.84 -7.06 -16.74
N VAL A 195 9.67 -7.68 -16.59
CA VAL A 195 9.01 -7.89 -15.28
C VAL A 195 8.91 -9.36 -14.90
N VAL A 196 8.85 -10.24 -15.92
CA VAL A 196 8.98 -11.71 -15.77
C VAL A 196 9.80 -12.28 -16.91
N PRO A 197 10.48 -13.44 -16.74
CA PRO A 197 11.12 -14.15 -17.84
C PRO A 197 10.09 -14.72 -18.81
N LEU A 198 10.22 -14.37 -20.09
CA LEU A 198 9.33 -14.89 -21.14
C LEU A 198 9.71 -16.32 -21.51
N ASN A 199 8.68 -17.15 -21.76
CA ASN A 199 8.80 -18.55 -22.15
C ASN A 199 9.48 -19.48 -21.13
N GLU A 200 9.74 -18.99 -19.92
CA GLU A 200 10.24 -19.80 -18.80
C GLU A 200 9.10 -20.14 -17.84
N GLU A 201 9.29 -21.16 -17.02
CA GLU A 201 8.31 -21.56 -16.01
C GLU A 201 8.43 -20.70 -14.77
N VAL A 202 7.34 -20.03 -14.43
CA VAL A 202 7.20 -19.17 -13.23
C VAL A 202 5.92 -19.56 -12.52
N LEU A 203 5.85 -19.33 -11.20
CA LEU A 203 4.62 -19.52 -10.43
C LEU A 203 3.48 -18.67 -11.02
N SER A 204 2.36 -19.29 -11.37
CA SER A 204 1.22 -18.62 -12.02
C SER A 204 0.71 -17.41 -11.22
N LEU A 205 0.82 -17.46 -9.87
CA LEU A 205 0.47 -16.34 -8.99
C LEU A 205 1.25 -15.04 -9.31
N HIS A 206 2.43 -15.15 -9.92
CA HIS A 206 3.28 -14.00 -10.23
C HIS A 206 3.09 -13.48 -11.67
N LEU A 207 2.30 -14.15 -12.49
CA LEU A 207 2.07 -13.81 -13.89
C LEU A 207 0.78 -12.99 -14.05
N ARG A 208 0.72 -12.18 -15.10
CA ARG A 208 -0.47 -11.40 -15.50
C ARG A 208 -1.12 -10.63 -14.34
N ARG A 209 -0.27 -10.00 -13.55
CA ARG A 209 -0.70 -9.11 -12.46
C ARG A 209 -0.69 -7.64 -12.91
N GLU A 210 -1.44 -6.82 -12.19
CA GLU A 210 -1.44 -5.38 -12.39
C GLU A 210 -0.05 -4.75 -12.16
N PRO A 211 0.25 -3.56 -12.74
CA PRO A 211 1.57 -2.93 -12.59
C PRO A 211 2.00 -2.67 -11.14
N ARG A 212 1.06 -2.39 -10.21
CA ARG A 212 1.40 -2.17 -8.79
C ARG A 212 1.98 -3.41 -8.13
N PHE A 213 1.56 -4.61 -8.53
CA PHE A 213 2.20 -5.83 -8.05
C PHE A 213 3.69 -5.85 -8.37
N TYR A 214 4.05 -5.57 -9.62
CA TYR A 214 5.45 -5.55 -10.05
C TYR A 214 6.23 -4.32 -9.57
N ALA A 215 5.54 -3.24 -9.21
CA ALA A 215 6.15 -2.06 -8.60
C ALA A 215 6.51 -2.28 -7.13
N ASP A 216 5.65 -2.98 -6.40
CA ASP A 216 5.68 -3.02 -4.93
C ASP A 216 6.25 -4.33 -4.36
N ILE A 217 6.22 -5.43 -5.14
CA ILE A 217 6.60 -6.78 -4.68
C ILE A 217 7.77 -7.33 -5.50
N ALA A 218 8.81 -7.80 -4.83
CA ALA A 218 9.80 -8.69 -5.40
C ALA A 218 9.45 -10.13 -5.03
N ALA A 219 9.12 -10.94 -6.04
CA ALA A 219 8.74 -12.33 -5.91
C ALA A 219 9.74 -13.22 -6.64
N HIS A 220 9.97 -14.44 -6.14
CA HIS A 220 10.83 -15.40 -6.83
C HIS A 220 10.33 -15.65 -8.25
N GLY A 221 11.23 -15.62 -9.23
CA GLY A 221 10.90 -15.81 -10.64
C GLY A 221 10.43 -14.53 -11.36
N THR A 222 10.44 -13.36 -10.72
CA THR A 222 10.15 -12.08 -11.38
C THR A 222 11.42 -11.25 -11.58
N TYR A 223 11.31 -10.15 -12.31
CA TYR A 223 12.40 -9.20 -12.44
C TYR A 223 12.18 -7.94 -11.61
N TRP A 224 13.28 -7.42 -11.10
CA TRP A 224 13.39 -6.09 -10.55
C TRP A 224 14.12 -5.20 -11.55
N TYR A 225 13.40 -4.35 -12.27
CA TYR A 225 14.01 -3.46 -13.24
C TYR A 225 14.63 -2.26 -12.51
N LYS A 226 15.96 -2.17 -12.52
CA LYS A 226 16.68 -1.24 -11.68
C LYS A 226 18.03 -0.86 -12.30
N LYS A 227 18.50 0.33 -11.95
CA LYS A 227 19.86 0.78 -12.27
C LYS A 227 20.89 -0.12 -11.57
N THR A 228 21.88 -0.54 -12.34
CA THR A 228 22.99 -1.36 -11.87
C THR A 228 24.27 -0.55 -11.71
N VAL A 229 25.28 -1.17 -11.10
CA VAL A 229 26.62 -0.59 -10.94
C VAL A 229 27.25 -0.22 -12.29
N GLY A 230 26.91 -0.93 -13.37
CA GLY A 230 27.32 -0.65 -14.74
C GLY A 230 26.72 0.63 -15.37
N GLY A 231 25.77 1.27 -14.68
CA GLY A 231 25.19 2.56 -15.07
C GLY A 231 23.90 2.51 -15.89
N GLY A 232 23.50 1.33 -16.40
CA GLY A 232 22.23 1.11 -17.10
C GLY A 232 21.14 0.52 -16.18
N ASN A 233 19.88 0.65 -16.58
CA ASN A 233 18.78 -0.07 -15.94
C ASN A 233 18.60 -1.45 -16.58
N GLU A 234 18.57 -2.49 -15.77
CA GLU A 234 18.49 -3.88 -16.19
C GLU A 234 17.45 -4.66 -15.39
N PRO A 235 16.86 -5.74 -15.96
CA PRO A 235 16.00 -6.66 -15.24
C PRO A 235 16.83 -7.57 -14.33
N LEU A 236 16.86 -7.32 -13.03
CA LEU A 236 17.53 -8.17 -12.05
C LEU A 236 16.61 -9.30 -11.63
N TYR A 237 17.02 -10.55 -11.88
CA TYR A 237 16.24 -11.73 -11.51
C TYR A 237 16.11 -11.88 -9.99
N CYS A 238 14.87 -11.94 -9.49
CA CYS A 238 14.56 -12.15 -8.08
C CYS A 238 14.68 -13.63 -7.72
N ASN A 239 15.85 -14.08 -7.29
CA ASN A 239 16.07 -15.43 -6.81
C ASN A 239 16.00 -15.48 -5.27
N CYS A 240 14.84 -15.92 -4.74
CA CYS A 240 14.54 -15.94 -3.29
C CYS A 240 14.84 -17.30 -2.63
N LEU A 241 15.41 -18.26 -3.35
CA LEU A 241 15.76 -19.57 -2.79
C LEU A 241 16.86 -19.43 -1.74
N GLN A 242 16.89 -20.34 -0.75
CA GLN A 242 17.92 -20.35 0.26
C GLN A 242 19.33 -20.39 -0.36
N GLY A 243 20.22 -19.54 0.14
CA GLY A 243 21.60 -19.43 -0.35
C GLY A 243 21.75 -18.62 -1.65
N GLN A 244 20.65 -18.23 -2.29
CA GLN A 244 20.66 -17.42 -3.50
C GLN A 244 20.61 -15.91 -3.17
N ARG A 245 20.75 -15.08 -4.22
CA ARG A 245 20.92 -13.62 -4.17
C ARG A 245 19.93 -12.89 -3.22
N MET A 246 18.65 -13.28 -3.22
CA MET A 246 17.60 -12.68 -2.39
C MET A 246 17.09 -13.66 -1.33
N GLY A 247 17.69 -14.82 -1.20
CA GLY A 247 17.28 -15.84 -0.23
C GLY A 247 17.94 -15.66 1.13
N THR A 248 17.45 -16.43 2.11
CA THR A 248 18.12 -16.55 3.40
C THR A 248 19.49 -17.19 3.26
N SER A 249 20.47 -16.72 4.04
CA SER A 249 21.78 -17.38 4.08
C SER A 249 21.69 -18.71 4.79
N SER A 250 22.30 -19.76 4.23
CA SER A 250 22.47 -21.05 4.92
C SER A 250 23.43 -20.97 6.12
N LYS A 251 24.32 -19.96 6.14
CA LYS A 251 25.34 -19.79 7.18
C LYS A 251 24.91 -18.88 8.33
N ASN A 252 23.95 -18.00 8.13
CA ASN A 252 23.57 -16.95 9.07
C ASN A 252 22.07 -17.01 9.41
N TYR A 253 21.55 -18.22 9.63
CA TYR A 253 20.29 -18.37 10.33
C TYR A 253 20.52 -18.08 11.82
N ASP A 254 20.94 -16.85 12.09
CA ASP A 254 21.05 -16.33 13.44
C ASP A 254 19.69 -15.72 13.80
N ILE A 255 19.10 -16.25 14.85
CA ILE A 255 17.84 -15.77 15.45
C ILE A 255 17.93 -14.30 15.89
N GLN A 256 19.11 -13.72 15.94
CA GLN A 256 19.33 -12.32 16.31
C GLN A 256 19.15 -11.33 15.12
N THR A 257 19.19 -11.82 13.88
CA THR A 257 19.02 -10.97 12.72
C THR A 257 17.58 -11.09 12.19
N PRO A 258 16.79 -10.02 12.15
CA PRO A 258 15.47 -10.05 11.55
C PRO A 258 15.53 -10.60 10.12
N GLN A 259 14.72 -11.62 9.84
CA GLN A 259 14.67 -12.25 8.53
C GLN A 259 13.28 -12.18 7.94
N ASN A 260 13.19 -12.07 6.61
CA ASN A 260 11.94 -12.20 5.89
C ASN A 260 11.39 -13.62 6.08
N LEU A 261 10.20 -13.75 6.65
CA LEU A 261 9.55 -15.03 6.89
C LEU A 261 8.61 -15.47 5.79
N THR A 262 8.34 -14.62 4.80
CA THR A 262 7.25 -14.83 3.84
C THR A 262 7.72 -15.27 2.46
N GLY A 263 8.99 -15.06 2.14
CA GLY A 263 9.55 -15.31 0.81
C GLY A 263 9.22 -14.24 -0.22
N TYR A 264 8.57 -13.14 0.19
CA TYR A 264 8.30 -11.96 -0.64
C TYR A 264 8.96 -10.73 -0.06
N TYR A 265 9.58 -9.91 -0.90
CA TYR A 265 10.23 -8.68 -0.49
C TYR A 265 9.46 -7.46 -0.99
N ILE A 266 9.61 -6.34 -0.30
CA ILE A 266 8.93 -5.09 -0.64
C ILE A 266 9.85 -4.27 -1.53
N LYS A 267 9.38 -3.87 -2.73
CA LYS A 267 10.09 -2.96 -3.64
C LYS A 267 9.61 -1.51 -3.54
N LYS A 268 8.42 -1.30 -3.00
CA LYS A 268 7.90 0.04 -2.79
C LYS A 268 8.93 0.85 -1.98
N PHE A 269 9.11 2.11 -2.30
CA PHE A 269 10.16 2.98 -1.77
C PHE A 269 11.58 2.73 -2.30
N ASP A 270 11.76 1.81 -3.26
CA ASP A 270 13.01 1.73 -4.00
C ASP A 270 13.01 2.72 -5.16
N ASN A 271 14.05 3.57 -5.22
CA ASN A 271 14.30 4.39 -6.39
C ASN A 271 15.05 3.57 -7.44
N ALA A 272 14.32 3.09 -8.44
CA ALA A 272 14.91 2.25 -9.48
C ALA A 272 15.92 2.96 -10.38
N ASP A 273 16.00 4.29 -10.32
CA ASP A 273 17.02 5.10 -11.02
C ASP A 273 18.31 5.26 -10.22
N VAL A 274 18.39 4.69 -9.00
CA VAL A 274 19.57 4.71 -8.12
C VAL A 274 20.09 3.29 -7.94
N ALA A 275 21.36 3.04 -8.22
CA ALA A 275 21.99 1.75 -7.95
C ALA A 275 22.09 1.50 -6.44
N PHE A 276 22.04 0.23 -6.01
CA PHE A 276 22.06 -0.10 -4.57
C PHE A 276 23.28 0.51 -3.85
N LYS A 277 24.46 0.49 -4.43
CA LYS A 277 25.67 1.09 -3.84
C LYS A 277 25.59 2.61 -3.65
N ASP A 278 24.81 3.30 -4.48
CA ASP A 278 24.74 4.76 -4.51
C ASP A 278 23.79 5.32 -3.43
N TYR A 279 22.94 4.49 -2.84
CA TYR A 279 22.09 4.90 -1.70
C TYR A 279 22.90 5.40 -0.50
N TYR A 280 24.08 4.82 -0.29
CA TYR A 280 24.93 5.18 0.84
C TYR A 280 25.63 6.53 0.65
N SER A 281 26.06 6.83 -0.56
CA SER A 281 26.69 8.11 -0.87
C SER A 281 25.71 9.28 -0.86
N ASN A 282 24.41 8.99 -1.08
CA ASN A 282 23.32 9.98 -1.06
C ASN A 282 22.60 10.07 0.30
N SER A 283 23.01 9.31 1.31
CA SER A 283 22.37 9.27 2.63
C SER A 283 22.51 10.55 3.47
N THR A 284 23.26 11.54 2.97
CA THR A 284 23.36 12.87 3.60
C THR A 284 22.28 13.84 3.11
N SER A 285 21.49 13.47 2.10
CA SER A 285 20.37 14.30 1.65
C SER A 285 19.23 14.25 2.68
N GLU A 286 18.65 15.39 2.92
CA GLU A 286 17.42 15.48 3.71
C GLU A 286 16.34 14.60 3.07
N SER A 287 15.67 13.82 3.88
CA SER A 287 14.58 12.95 3.44
C SER A 287 13.30 13.26 4.19
N GLY A 288 12.20 12.77 3.72
CA GLY A 288 10.92 12.95 4.37
C GLY A 288 9.93 11.85 4.00
N ASP A 289 8.89 11.73 4.81
CA ASP A 289 7.79 10.83 4.53
C ASP A 289 6.58 11.61 4.00
N ILE A 290 5.94 11.07 2.97
CA ILE A 290 4.67 11.58 2.48
C ILE A 290 3.55 11.05 3.38
N LEU A 291 2.95 11.93 4.16
CA LEU A 291 1.84 11.59 5.04
C LEU A 291 0.50 11.54 4.32
N LEU A 292 0.26 12.45 3.37
CA LEU A 292 -0.94 12.47 2.54
C LEU A 292 -0.55 12.78 1.10
N ARG A 293 -1.16 12.07 0.17
CA ARG A 293 -0.98 12.27 -1.27
C ARG A 293 -2.32 12.27 -2.00
N LEU A 294 -2.36 12.70 -3.23
CA LEU A 294 -3.59 12.91 -3.98
C LEU A 294 -4.55 11.71 -3.99
N PRO A 295 -4.10 10.45 -4.13
CA PRO A 295 -4.97 9.28 -4.01
C PRO A 295 -5.68 9.14 -2.65
N ASP A 296 -5.15 9.68 -1.54
CA ASP A 296 -5.88 9.70 -0.25
C ASP A 296 -7.21 10.44 -0.42
N LEU A 297 -7.21 11.58 -1.12
CA LEU A 297 -8.43 12.37 -1.37
C LEU A 297 -9.36 11.71 -2.38
N LEU A 298 -8.81 11.13 -3.45
CA LEU A 298 -9.59 10.44 -4.47
C LEU A 298 -10.37 9.26 -3.89
N LEU A 299 -9.69 8.41 -3.10
CA LEU A 299 -10.33 7.27 -2.47
C LEU A 299 -11.23 7.68 -1.30
N ALA A 300 -10.91 8.77 -0.59
CA ALA A 300 -11.79 9.32 0.44
C ALA A 300 -13.11 9.84 -0.14
N SER A 301 -13.06 10.56 -1.27
CA SER A 301 -14.26 11.01 -2.00
C SER A 301 -15.10 9.81 -2.46
N ALA A 302 -14.47 8.83 -3.14
CA ALA A 302 -15.16 7.62 -3.60
C ALA A 302 -15.83 6.85 -2.45
N GLU A 303 -15.12 6.65 -1.33
CA GLU A 303 -15.65 5.94 -0.16
C GLU A 303 -16.81 6.71 0.47
N ALA A 304 -16.61 8.00 0.74
CA ALA A 304 -17.62 8.79 1.45
C ALA A 304 -18.90 8.97 0.62
N TRP A 305 -18.80 9.18 -0.68
CA TRP A 305 -19.98 9.19 -1.56
C TRP A 305 -20.65 7.83 -1.64
N ASN A 306 -19.89 6.73 -1.72
CA ASN A 306 -20.48 5.39 -1.72
C ASN A 306 -21.27 5.11 -0.43
N GLU A 307 -20.77 5.52 0.71
CA GLU A 307 -21.45 5.31 1.99
C GLU A 307 -22.65 6.24 2.19
N TYR A 308 -22.65 7.40 1.55
CA TYR A 308 -23.78 8.33 1.59
C TYR A 308 -24.90 7.96 0.61
N LEU A 309 -24.57 7.49 -0.58
CA LEU A 309 -25.55 7.19 -1.64
C LEU A 309 -26.21 5.82 -1.43
N ASP A 310 -27.47 5.67 -1.88
CA ASP A 310 -28.15 4.37 -1.86
C ASP A 310 -27.61 3.44 -2.96
N LYS A 311 -27.12 4.03 -4.06
CA LYS A 311 -26.45 3.34 -5.16
C LYS A 311 -25.27 4.19 -5.64
N PRO A 312 -24.16 3.55 -6.05
CA PRO A 312 -23.02 4.27 -6.59
C PRO A 312 -23.37 4.97 -7.89
N ASP A 313 -22.85 6.19 -8.08
CA ASP A 313 -22.92 6.97 -9.30
C ASP A 313 -21.53 7.52 -9.68
N ASP A 314 -21.45 8.44 -10.63
CA ASP A 314 -20.18 8.96 -11.12
C ASP A 314 -19.35 9.69 -10.04
N ARG A 315 -19.96 10.14 -8.92
CA ARG A 315 -19.23 10.69 -7.78
C ARG A 315 -18.38 9.63 -7.09
N VAL A 316 -18.77 8.36 -7.19
CA VAL A 316 -18.02 7.20 -6.66
C VAL A 316 -17.02 6.70 -7.70
N TYR A 317 -17.48 6.54 -8.96
CA TYR A 317 -16.64 5.92 -10.00
C TYR A 317 -15.52 6.83 -10.48
N ALA A 318 -15.78 8.12 -10.71
CA ALA A 318 -14.81 9.01 -11.33
C ALA A 318 -13.51 9.16 -10.50
N PRO A 319 -13.52 9.44 -9.19
CA PRO A 319 -12.29 9.52 -8.42
C PRO A 319 -11.57 8.17 -8.30
N LEU A 320 -12.31 7.06 -8.17
CA LEU A 320 -11.74 5.71 -8.15
C LEU A 320 -11.04 5.37 -9.47
N ASP A 321 -11.68 5.69 -10.61
CA ASP A 321 -11.14 5.43 -11.94
C ASP A 321 -9.86 6.20 -12.23
N ARG A 322 -9.69 7.39 -11.66
CA ARG A 322 -8.44 8.16 -11.78
C ARG A 322 -7.26 7.38 -11.18
N VAL A 323 -7.43 6.79 -10.01
CA VAL A 323 -6.40 5.96 -9.35
C VAL A 323 -6.09 4.73 -10.21
N ARG A 324 -7.13 4.04 -10.69
CA ARG A 324 -7.01 2.82 -11.49
C ARG A 324 -6.31 3.06 -12.83
N VAL A 325 -6.71 4.09 -13.56
CA VAL A 325 -6.09 4.45 -14.85
C VAL A 325 -4.61 4.81 -14.67
N ARG A 326 -4.25 5.58 -13.63
CA ARG A 326 -2.86 5.86 -13.30
C ARG A 326 -2.07 4.58 -13.02
N ALA A 327 -2.69 3.61 -12.35
CA ALA A 327 -2.09 2.30 -12.09
C ALA A 327 -2.00 1.39 -13.34
N GLY A 328 -2.49 1.84 -14.49
CA GLY A 328 -2.43 1.09 -15.76
C GLY A 328 -3.46 -0.03 -15.87
N ILE A 329 -4.59 0.07 -15.17
CA ILE A 329 -5.70 -0.87 -15.22
C ILE A 329 -7.00 -0.19 -15.67
N ASP A 330 -7.94 -0.99 -16.16
CA ASP A 330 -9.22 -0.49 -16.66
C ASP A 330 -10.04 0.21 -15.59
N LYS A 331 -10.91 1.14 -16.04
CA LYS A 331 -11.95 1.72 -15.20
C LYS A 331 -12.77 0.65 -14.53
N VAL A 332 -13.25 0.92 -13.32
CA VAL A 332 -13.89 -0.11 -12.49
C VAL A 332 -15.09 -0.75 -13.17
N ARG A 333 -15.99 0.03 -13.78
CA ARG A 333 -17.15 -0.51 -14.49
C ARG A 333 -16.76 -1.36 -15.71
N ASP A 334 -15.78 -0.93 -16.48
CA ASP A 334 -15.30 -1.63 -17.67
C ASP A 334 -14.67 -2.97 -17.29
N ALA A 335 -13.77 -2.99 -16.31
CA ALA A 335 -13.14 -4.19 -15.79
C ALA A 335 -14.18 -5.22 -15.31
N TRP A 336 -15.11 -4.78 -14.45
CA TRP A 336 -16.10 -5.68 -13.87
C TRP A 336 -17.12 -6.19 -14.89
N ASN A 337 -17.57 -5.37 -15.82
CA ASN A 337 -18.51 -5.78 -16.86
C ASN A 337 -17.89 -6.79 -17.84
N ASN A 338 -16.63 -6.58 -18.22
CA ASN A 338 -15.97 -7.39 -19.23
C ASN A 338 -15.43 -8.72 -18.66
N TYR A 339 -14.81 -8.69 -17.48
CA TYR A 339 -13.99 -9.78 -16.99
C TYR A 339 -14.49 -10.43 -15.70
N ALA A 340 -15.34 -9.78 -14.90
CA ALA A 340 -15.72 -10.30 -13.61
C ALA A 340 -16.74 -11.44 -13.67
N ARG A 341 -16.60 -12.42 -12.76
CA ARG A 341 -17.60 -13.48 -12.51
C ARG A 341 -18.94 -12.91 -12.01
N ASN A 342 -18.87 -11.86 -11.18
CA ASN A 342 -20.02 -11.17 -10.65
C ASN A 342 -20.03 -9.67 -11.06
N PRO A 343 -20.43 -9.34 -12.29
CA PRO A 343 -20.41 -7.97 -12.79
C PRO A 343 -21.39 -7.05 -12.05
N GLN A 344 -22.41 -7.59 -11.37
CA GLN A 344 -23.37 -6.78 -10.62
C GLN A 344 -22.78 -6.18 -9.33
N LYS A 345 -21.66 -6.69 -8.84
CA LYS A 345 -21.03 -6.18 -7.62
C LYS A 345 -20.73 -4.68 -7.70
N VAL A 346 -20.32 -4.20 -8.86
CA VAL A 346 -20.00 -2.78 -9.10
C VAL A 346 -21.22 -1.86 -9.04
N THR A 347 -22.45 -2.39 -9.13
CA THR A 347 -23.70 -1.60 -9.16
C THR A 347 -24.33 -1.40 -7.79
N THR A 348 -23.80 -2.00 -6.74
CA THR A 348 -24.35 -1.95 -5.39
C THR A 348 -23.43 -1.20 -4.42
N GLN A 349 -24.01 -0.52 -3.43
CA GLN A 349 -23.26 0.15 -2.38
C GLN A 349 -22.30 -0.82 -1.64
N ALA A 350 -22.81 -2.00 -1.26
CA ALA A 350 -22.01 -3.01 -0.56
C ALA A 350 -20.85 -3.55 -1.42
N GLY A 351 -21.12 -3.84 -2.68
CA GLY A 351 -20.10 -4.30 -3.60
C GLY A 351 -19.02 -3.25 -3.87
N MET A 352 -19.43 -2.00 -4.08
CA MET A 352 -18.46 -0.90 -4.25
C MET A 352 -17.67 -0.63 -2.97
N ARG A 353 -18.25 -0.79 -1.78
CA ARG A 353 -17.51 -0.72 -0.50
C ARG A 353 -16.34 -1.70 -0.47
N GLU A 354 -16.57 -2.94 -0.87
CA GLU A 354 -15.50 -3.95 -0.92
C GLU A 354 -14.44 -3.59 -1.96
N ILE A 355 -14.84 -3.14 -3.15
CA ILE A 355 -13.93 -2.72 -4.22
C ILE A 355 -13.09 -1.52 -3.77
N ILE A 356 -13.69 -0.48 -3.20
CA ILE A 356 -12.97 0.71 -2.73
C ILE A 356 -12.01 0.36 -1.59
N ARG A 357 -12.42 -0.50 -0.65
CA ARG A 357 -11.53 -0.94 0.44
C ARG A 357 -10.34 -1.75 -0.08
N GLN A 358 -10.54 -2.56 -1.11
CA GLN A 358 -9.43 -3.26 -1.75
C GLN A 358 -8.51 -2.30 -2.49
N GLU A 359 -9.06 -1.30 -3.19
CA GLU A 359 -8.27 -0.25 -3.84
C GLU A 359 -7.41 0.53 -2.83
N TRP A 360 -7.97 0.92 -1.67
CA TRP A 360 -7.21 1.49 -0.55
C TRP A 360 -6.04 0.61 -0.12
N ASN A 361 -6.27 -0.69 0.02
CA ASN A 361 -5.24 -1.61 0.49
C ASN A 361 -4.12 -1.80 -0.53
N ILE A 362 -4.44 -1.80 -1.83
CA ILE A 362 -3.45 -1.97 -2.91
C ILE A 362 -2.69 -0.67 -3.14
N GLU A 363 -3.40 0.43 -3.33
CA GLU A 363 -2.79 1.74 -3.62
C GLU A 363 -1.82 2.17 -2.51
N PHE A 364 -2.20 1.96 -1.27
CA PHE A 364 -1.41 2.32 -0.10
C PHE A 364 -0.72 1.11 0.56
N ALA A 365 -0.45 0.05 -0.21
CA ALA A 365 0.34 -1.06 0.29
C ALA A 365 1.66 -0.55 0.87
N PHE A 366 2.02 -1.02 2.07
CA PHE A 366 3.25 -0.66 2.81
C PHE A 366 3.38 0.80 3.29
N GLU A 367 2.41 1.68 3.00
CA GLU A 367 2.40 3.08 3.46
C GLU A 367 1.71 3.28 4.83
N GLY A 368 1.43 2.23 5.59
CA GLY A 368 0.84 2.29 6.93
C GLY A 368 -0.67 2.53 6.98
N ARG A 369 -1.34 2.88 5.87
CA ARG A 369 -2.79 3.19 5.83
C ARG A 369 -3.67 2.04 6.31
N ARG A 370 -3.32 0.80 5.96
CA ARG A 370 -4.11 -0.39 6.32
C ARG A 370 -4.30 -0.55 7.82
N PHE A 371 -3.29 -0.21 8.63
CA PHE A 371 -3.38 -0.27 10.09
C PHE A 371 -4.55 0.56 10.63
N TYR A 372 -4.71 1.79 10.13
CA TYR A 372 -5.76 2.70 10.52
C TYR A 372 -7.09 2.37 9.83
N ASN A 373 -7.07 2.00 8.56
CA ASN A 373 -8.26 1.69 7.79
C ASN A 373 -9.02 0.49 8.37
N LEU A 374 -8.33 -0.59 8.75
CA LEU A 374 -8.98 -1.75 9.37
C LEU A 374 -9.68 -1.38 10.70
N ARG A 375 -9.08 -0.45 11.46
CA ARG A 375 -9.69 0.05 12.69
C ARG A 375 -10.91 0.92 12.41
N ARG A 376 -10.79 1.94 11.55
CA ARG A 376 -11.93 2.81 11.25
C ARG A 376 -13.10 2.09 10.59
N TRP A 377 -12.84 1.03 9.81
CA TRP A 377 -13.86 0.16 9.20
C TRP A 377 -14.45 -0.87 10.18
N MET A 378 -13.90 -1.00 11.38
CA MET A 378 -14.28 -2.00 12.39
C MET A 378 -14.11 -3.45 11.91
N THR A 379 -13.12 -3.73 11.07
CA THR A 379 -12.80 -5.06 10.52
C THR A 379 -11.48 -5.64 11.03
N ALA A 380 -10.76 -4.91 11.89
CA ALA A 380 -9.45 -5.32 12.36
C ALA A 380 -9.46 -6.66 13.12
N HIS A 381 -10.48 -6.93 13.93
CA HIS A 381 -10.58 -8.16 14.71
C HIS A 381 -10.81 -9.41 13.83
N GLU A 382 -11.46 -9.25 12.68
CA GLU A 382 -11.65 -10.34 11.71
C GLU A 382 -10.34 -10.59 10.94
N GLU A 383 -9.68 -9.51 10.51
CA GLU A 383 -8.51 -9.54 9.65
C GLU A 383 -7.22 -9.95 10.38
N LEU A 384 -7.03 -9.48 11.62
CA LEU A 384 -5.78 -9.62 12.34
C LEU A 384 -5.70 -10.86 13.24
N ASN A 385 -6.79 -11.59 13.42
CA ASN A 385 -6.81 -12.86 14.18
C ASN A 385 -6.52 -14.09 13.31
N THR A 386 -6.13 -13.88 12.04
CA THR A 386 -5.82 -14.98 11.12
C THR A 386 -4.29 -15.25 11.08
N PRO A 387 -3.85 -16.49 10.85
CA PRO A 387 -2.43 -16.79 10.63
C PRO A 387 -1.85 -16.01 9.44
N LEU A 388 -0.53 -15.79 9.46
CA LEU A 388 0.19 -15.32 8.30
C LEU A 388 0.73 -16.49 7.48
N TYR A 389 0.62 -16.37 6.17
CA TYR A 389 1.09 -17.35 5.20
C TYR A 389 2.20 -16.75 4.33
N GLY A 390 3.07 -17.62 3.85
CA GLY A 390 4.18 -17.32 2.96
C GLY A 390 4.75 -18.60 2.36
N TRP A 391 5.94 -18.53 1.80
CA TRP A 391 6.67 -19.66 1.27
C TRP A 391 7.74 -20.16 2.23
N ASN A 392 8.29 -21.34 1.96
CA ASN A 392 9.36 -21.91 2.80
C ASN A 392 10.70 -21.27 2.45
N ILE A 393 11.10 -20.25 3.19
CA ILE A 393 12.35 -19.50 2.99
C ILE A 393 13.63 -20.35 3.17
N LEU A 394 13.52 -21.56 3.72
CA LEU A 394 14.61 -22.52 3.85
C LEU A 394 14.68 -23.49 2.66
N GLY A 395 13.81 -23.30 1.65
CA GLY A 395 13.86 -24.07 0.42
C GLY A 395 15.00 -23.62 -0.48
N ASP A 396 15.93 -24.53 -0.78
CA ASP A 396 17.07 -24.36 -1.69
C ASP A 396 16.75 -24.74 -3.14
N THR A 397 15.57 -25.32 -3.36
CA THR A 397 14.96 -25.59 -4.67
C THR A 397 13.57 -24.97 -4.74
N GLU A 398 13.05 -24.76 -5.96
CA GLU A 398 11.70 -24.21 -6.14
C GLU A 398 10.63 -25.12 -5.53
N GLU A 399 10.76 -26.44 -5.65
CA GLU A 399 9.82 -27.40 -5.07
C GLU A 399 9.74 -27.24 -3.56
N ARG A 400 10.88 -27.10 -2.90
CA ARG A 400 10.93 -26.90 -1.45
C ARG A 400 10.46 -25.52 -1.04
N PHE A 401 10.85 -24.50 -1.79
CA PHE A 401 10.45 -23.13 -1.54
C PHE A 401 8.93 -22.95 -1.68
N PHE A 402 8.35 -23.43 -2.77
CA PHE A 402 6.91 -23.34 -3.07
C PHE A 402 6.06 -24.47 -2.47
N ASN A 403 6.61 -25.23 -1.50
CA ASN A 403 5.89 -26.33 -0.85
C ASN A 403 5.26 -27.30 -1.86
N ASN A 404 6.07 -27.77 -2.80
CA ASN A 404 5.68 -28.65 -3.90
C ASN A 404 4.49 -28.09 -4.72
N TYR A 405 4.40 -26.78 -4.88
CA TYR A 405 3.37 -26.07 -5.66
C TYR A 405 1.93 -26.35 -5.20
N THR A 406 1.74 -26.71 -3.94
CA THR A 406 0.42 -27.05 -3.40
C THR A 406 -0.29 -25.84 -2.80
N LYS A 407 0.25 -25.28 -1.76
CA LYS A 407 -0.29 -24.11 -1.05
C LYS A 407 0.78 -23.43 -0.19
N PRO A 408 0.62 -22.16 0.14
CA PRO A 408 1.47 -21.47 1.10
C PRO A 408 1.48 -22.17 2.47
N ILE A 409 2.58 -22.03 3.18
CA ILE A 409 2.73 -22.54 4.56
C ILE A 409 2.39 -21.44 5.57
N VAL A 410 2.05 -21.84 6.79
CA VAL A 410 1.86 -20.93 7.92
C VAL A 410 3.23 -20.50 8.42
N VAL A 411 3.56 -19.22 8.26
CA VAL A 411 4.83 -18.63 8.73
C VAL A 411 4.71 -17.98 10.10
N TRP A 412 3.50 -17.57 10.49
CA TRP A 412 3.20 -17.04 11.82
C TRP A 412 1.80 -17.47 12.27
N LYS A 413 1.73 -18.28 13.31
CA LYS A 413 0.47 -18.94 13.73
C LYS A 413 -0.45 -18.04 14.53
N LYS A 414 0.10 -17.21 15.43
CA LYS A 414 -0.69 -16.53 16.46
C LYS A 414 -0.52 -15.02 16.36
N ARG A 415 -1.55 -14.37 15.88
CA ARG A 415 -1.78 -12.94 16.05
C ARG A 415 -3.02 -12.76 16.92
N SER A 416 -3.09 -11.70 17.68
CA SER A 416 -4.27 -11.41 18.50
C SER A 416 -4.67 -9.95 18.36
N PHE A 417 -5.95 -9.74 18.16
CA PHE A 417 -6.61 -8.45 18.21
C PHE A 417 -7.90 -8.62 19.02
N THR A 418 -7.96 -8.03 20.19
CA THR A 418 -9.11 -8.17 21.11
C THR A 418 -10.02 -6.96 20.93
N ALA A 419 -11.25 -7.21 20.46
CA ALA A 419 -12.28 -6.19 20.38
C ALA A 419 -13.06 -6.12 21.72
N PRO A 420 -13.49 -4.94 22.19
CA PRO A 420 -13.27 -3.60 21.61
C PRO A 420 -11.90 -2.98 21.92
N ARG A 421 -11.12 -3.55 22.86
CA ARG A 421 -9.90 -2.98 23.44
C ARG A 421 -8.93 -2.45 22.39
N ASP A 422 -8.51 -3.29 21.44
CA ASP A 422 -7.39 -3.01 20.51
C ASP A 422 -7.79 -2.05 19.36
N TYR A 423 -9.07 -1.63 19.29
CA TYR A 423 -9.49 -0.58 18.36
C TYR A 423 -8.95 0.80 18.72
N LEU A 424 -8.73 1.05 20.02
CA LEU A 424 -8.17 2.29 20.54
C LEU A 424 -6.90 1.99 21.33
N PHE A 425 -6.01 2.95 21.42
CA PHE A 425 -4.82 2.84 22.27
C PHE A 425 -5.14 3.18 23.73
N PRO A 426 -4.39 2.64 24.71
CA PRO A 426 -4.50 3.08 26.09
C PRO A 426 -4.12 4.55 26.22
N ILE A 427 -4.85 5.27 27.08
CA ILE A 427 -4.46 6.60 27.52
C ILE A 427 -3.51 6.41 28.72
N GLY A 428 -2.40 7.15 28.75
CA GLY A 428 -1.45 7.06 29.87
C GLY A 428 -2.14 7.29 31.21
N SER A 429 -1.81 6.49 32.23
CA SER A 429 -2.45 6.58 33.54
C SER A 429 -2.30 7.95 34.19
N GLU A 430 -1.16 8.62 34.02
CA GLU A 430 -0.95 10.00 34.47
C GLU A 430 -1.92 10.96 33.81
N GLU A 431 -2.13 10.84 32.49
CA GLU A 431 -3.05 11.68 31.74
C GLU A 431 -4.50 11.48 32.22
N VAL A 432 -4.91 10.22 32.44
CA VAL A 432 -6.23 9.91 33.00
C VAL A 432 -6.43 10.56 34.37
N MET A 433 -5.40 10.57 35.23
CA MET A 433 -5.47 11.19 36.55
C MET A 433 -5.50 12.72 36.47
N ILE A 434 -4.69 13.34 35.63
CA ILE A 434 -4.54 14.80 35.54
C ILE A 434 -5.72 15.43 34.81
N SER A 435 -6.06 14.94 33.61
CA SER A 435 -7.13 15.48 32.78
C SER A 435 -8.52 15.05 33.23
N GLY A 436 -8.60 13.97 33.98
CA GLY A 436 -9.87 13.37 34.35
C GLY A 436 -10.63 12.70 33.21
N CYS A 437 -10.00 12.45 32.08
CA CYS A 437 -10.61 11.68 30.99
C CYS A 437 -10.92 10.22 31.42
N VAL A 438 -11.78 9.56 30.69
CA VAL A 438 -12.10 8.15 30.89
C VAL A 438 -11.16 7.32 30.05
N GLN A 439 -10.62 6.23 30.62
CA GLN A 439 -9.78 5.28 29.89
C GLN A 439 -10.56 4.61 28.75
N ASN A 440 -9.88 4.27 27.67
CA ASN A 440 -10.45 3.50 26.59
C ASN A 440 -10.87 2.08 27.06
N PRO A 441 -11.86 1.45 26.39
CA PRO A 441 -12.43 0.18 26.87
C PRO A 441 -11.38 -0.91 27.09
N ASP A 442 -11.49 -1.63 28.20
CA ASP A 442 -10.70 -2.80 28.57
C ASP A 442 -9.17 -2.57 28.69
N TRP A 443 -8.76 -1.28 28.91
CA TRP A 443 -7.38 -0.89 29.25
C TRP A 443 -7.22 -0.51 30.71
#